data_dc9e9130b5bf795db560db429d26858c
#
_entry.id   dc9e9130b5bf795db560db429d26858c
#
_cell.length_a   1.000
_cell.length_b   1.000
_cell.length_c   1.000
_cell.angle_alpha   90.00
_cell.angle_beta   90.00
_cell.angle_gamma   90.00
#
_symmetry.space_group_name_H-M   'P 1'
#
loop_
_entity.id
_entity.type
_entity.pdbx_description
1 polymer ?
#
loop_
_entity_poly.entity_id
_entity_poly.type
_entity_poly.pdbx_seq_one_letter_code
_entity_poly.pdbx_strand_id
1 'polypeptide(L)'
;MLAIHNILCDRELLGSFYFVLALNYKQMSLYYAPVFFFYLLGKSIAQARHNNSMWISKVLAIGIVVLATFALCWQPFLRDKDVALQVLSRMFPVGRGLFEDKVANFWCTISPFIKLKLMFSPDLLLKMWYV
;
A
#
# COMPACT_ATOMS: atom_id res chain seq x y z
N MET A 1 10.85 -9.70 5.81
CA MET A 1 11.61 -10.91 5.47
C MET A 1 10.73 -12.15 5.29
N LEU A 2 9.89 -12.57 6.26
CA LEU A 2 9.03 -13.76 6.13
C LEU A 2 8.11 -13.77 4.90
N ALA A 3 7.52 -12.62 4.56
CA ALA A 3 6.66 -12.50 3.37
C ALA A 3 7.42 -12.88 2.09
N ILE A 4 8.59 -12.27 1.88
CA ILE A 4 9.43 -12.53 0.69
C ILE A 4 9.88 -13.98 0.65
N HIS A 5 10.35 -14.52 1.77
CA HIS A 5 10.78 -15.92 1.86
C HIS A 5 9.67 -16.90 1.44
N ASN A 6 8.45 -16.71 1.98
CA ASN A 6 7.32 -17.57 1.63
C ASN A 6 6.91 -17.46 0.15
N ILE A 7 6.97 -16.25 -0.43
CA ILE A 7 6.67 -16.06 -1.86
C ILE A 7 7.70 -16.76 -2.75
N LEU A 8 8.98 -16.69 -2.38
CA LEU A 8 10.05 -17.39 -3.10
C LEU A 8 9.97 -18.91 -2.97
N CYS A 9 9.42 -19.41 -1.85
CA CYS A 9 9.16 -20.83 -1.61
C CYS A 9 7.81 -21.31 -2.18
N ASP A 10 7.20 -20.58 -3.12
CA ASP A 10 5.90 -20.89 -3.75
C ASP A 10 4.69 -20.96 -2.79
N ARG A 11 4.85 -20.46 -1.56
CA ARG A 11 3.78 -20.34 -0.56
C ARG A 11 3.13 -18.96 -0.62
N GLU A 12 2.46 -18.67 -1.74
CA GLU A 12 1.93 -17.35 -2.08
C GLU A 12 0.89 -16.84 -1.05
N LEU A 13 0.02 -17.72 -0.55
CA LEU A 13 -1.01 -17.37 0.44
C LEU A 13 -0.38 -16.95 1.78
N LEU A 14 0.61 -17.70 2.26
CA LEU A 14 1.34 -17.35 3.49
C LEU A 14 2.18 -16.09 3.31
N GLY A 15 2.79 -15.91 2.15
CA GLY A 15 3.52 -14.69 1.81
C GLY A 15 2.63 -13.46 1.84
N SER A 16 1.43 -13.54 1.26
CA SER A 16 0.43 -12.47 1.26
C SER A 16 -0.07 -12.17 2.68
N PHE A 17 -0.33 -13.19 3.48
CA PHE A 17 -0.72 -13.05 4.88
C PHE A 17 0.33 -12.27 5.69
N TYR A 18 1.61 -12.68 5.63
CA TYR A 18 2.70 -11.97 6.32
C TYR A 18 2.93 -10.56 5.80
N PHE A 19 2.69 -10.32 4.51
CA PHE A 19 2.79 -8.98 3.93
C PHE A 19 1.72 -8.04 4.51
N VAL A 20 0.47 -8.51 4.59
CA VAL A 20 -0.64 -7.72 5.17
C VAL A 20 -0.41 -7.46 6.66
N LEU A 21 0.11 -8.42 7.43
CA LEU A 21 0.51 -8.19 8.82
C LEU A 21 1.60 -7.12 8.93
N ALA A 22 2.62 -7.18 8.08
CA ALA A 22 3.68 -6.18 8.05
C ALA A 22 3.15 -4.78 7.70
N LEU A 23 2.18 -4.69 6.79
CA LEU A 23 1.53 -3.45 6.39
C LEU A 23 0.71 -2.84 7.55
N ASN A 24 -0.02 -3.67 8.29
CA ASN A 24 -0.76 -3.22 9.48
C ASN A 24 0.16 -2.81 10.63
N TYR A 25 1.35 -3.43 10.73
CA TYR A 25 2.34 -3.05 11.74
C TYR A 25 3.07 -1.75 11.38
N LYS A 26 3.46 -1.58 10.11
CA LYS A 26 4.20 -0.41 9.64
C LYS A 26 3.75 0.00 8.24
N GLN A 27 3.09 1.15 8.15
CA GLN A 27 2.54 1.68 6.88
C GLN A 27 3.59 1.85 5.75
N MET A 28 4.88 1.96 6.10
CA MET A 28 5.97 2.02 5.12
C MET A 28 6.00 0.80 4.18
N SER A 29 5.45 -0.35 4.61
CA SER A 29 5.31 -1.54 3.76
C SER A 29 4.37 -1.31 2.57
N LEU A 30 3.50 -0.28 2.62
CA LEU A 30 2.61 0.10 1.53
C LEU A 30 3.37 0.48 0.25
N TYR A 31 4.57 1.06 0.36
CA TYR A 31 5.40 1.39 -0.80
C TYR A 31 5.82 0.16 -1.60
N TYR A 32 5.88 -1.00 -0.97
CA TYR A 32 6.21 -2.27 -1.62
C TYR A 32 4.97 -3.01 -2.15
N ALA A 33 3.76 -2.56 -1.81
CA ALA A 33 2.52 -3.21 -2.23
C ALA A 33 2.38 -3.37 -3.75
N PRO A 34 2.70 -2.36 -4.59
CA PRO A 34 2.66 -2.53 -6.05
C PRO A 34 3.60 -3.64 -6.54
N VAL A 35 4.80 -3.74 -5.99
CA VAL A 35 5.78 -4.77 -6.37
C VAL A 35 5.24 -6.17 -6.05
N PHE A 36 4.71 -6.36 -4.84
CA PHE A 36 4.11 -7.63 -4.44
C PHE A 36 2.90 -7.99 -5.31
N PHE A 37 2.04 -7.02 -5.57
CA PHE A 37 0.84 -7.22 -6.40
C PHE A 37 1.20 -7.64 -7.82
N PHE A 38 2.07 -6.89 -8.51
CA PHE A 38 2.44 -7.19 -9.89
C PHE A 38 3.25 -8.48 -10.00
N TYR A 39 4.08 -8.80 -9.01
CA TYR A 39 4.80 -10.07 -8.99
C TYR A 39 3.85 -11.26 -8.87
N LEU A 40 2.91 -11.23 -7.90
CA LEU A 40 1.94 -12.31 -7.69
C LEU A 40 0.98 -12.45 -8.88
N LEU A 41 0.55 -11.32 -9.43
CA LEU A 41 -0.31 -11.29 -10.62
C LEU A 41 0.43 -11.87 -11.83
N GLY A 42 1.65 -11.42 -12.11
CA GLY A 42 2.47 -11.92 -13.21
C GLY A 42 2.76 -13.41 -13.09
N LYS A 43 3.06 -13.89 -11.89
CA LYS A 43 3.26 -15.31 -11.62
C LYS A 43 1.98 -16.12 -11.84
N SER A 44 0.83 -15.63 -11.38
CA SER A 44 -0.47 -16.27 -11.59
C SER A 44 -0.83 -16.34 -13.08
N ILE A 45 -0.58 -15.28 -13.85
CA ILE A 45 -0.80 -15.23 -15.30
C ILE A 45 0.16 -16.18 -16.04
N ALA A 46 1.43 -16.25 -15.64
CA ALA A 46 2.41 -17.16 -16.24
C ALA A 46 1.99 -18.63 -16.06
N GLN A 47 1.43 -18.98 -14.90
CA GLN A 47 0.86 -20.31 -14.65
C GLN A 47 -0.42 -20.58 -15.45
N ALA A 48 -1.19 -19.54 -15.77
CA ALA A 48 -2.38 -19.63 -16.62
C ALA A 48 -2.10 -20.18 -18.02
N ARG A 49 -0.90 -19.93 -18.52
CA ARG A 49 -0.45 -20.40 -19.84
C ARG A 49 -0.46 -21.94 -19.95
N HIS A 50 -0.40 -22.63 -18.81
CA HIS A 50 -0.47 -24.09 -18.74
C HIS A 50 -1.88 -24.60 -18.40
N ASN A 51 -2.69 -23.86 -17.61
CA ASN A 51 -4.06 -24.26 -17.26
C ASN A 51 -4.95 -23.02 -17.02
N ASN A 52 -5.77 -22.70 -18.04
CA ASN A 52 -6.49 -21.44 -18.16
C ASN A 52 -7.51 -21.13 -17.04
N SER A 53 -7.94 -22.13 -16.26
CA SER A 53 -8.96 -21.93 -15.21
C SER A 53 -8.38 -21.72 -13.81
N MET A 54 -7.16 -22.18 -13.54
CA MET A 54 -6.60 -22.17 -12.18
C MET A 54 -6.02 -20.83 -11.74
N TRP A 55 -5.67 -19.93 -12.64
CA TRP A 55 -5.08 -18.65 -12.28
C TRP A 55 -6.07 -17.71 -11.58
N ILE A 56 -7.33 -17.68 -12.03
CA ILE A 56 -8.39 -16.87 -11.43
C ILE A 56 -8.64 -17.33 -9.99
N SER A 57 -8.73 -18.65 -9.77
CA SER A 57 -8.94 -19.19 -8.43
C SER A 57 -7.77 -18.87 -7.47
N LYS A 58 -6.52 -18.85 -7.96
CA LYS A 58 -5.36 -18.43 -7.17
C LYS A 58 -5.39 -16.94 -6.83
N VAL A 59 -5.68 -16.09 -7.80
CA VAL A 59 -5.80 -14.64 -7.56
C VAL A 59 -6.93 -14.35 -6.58
N LEU A 60 -8.07 -15.03 -6.72
CA LEU A 60 -9.19 -14.93 -5.77
C LEU A 60 -8.79 -15.40 -4.37
N ALA A 61 -8.10 -16.54 -4.26
CA ALA A 61 -7.63 -17.05 -2.98
C ALA A 61 -6.68 -16.07 -2.28
N ILE A 62 -5.73 -15.48 -3.01
CA ILE A 62 -4.84 -14.43 -2.50
C ILE A 62 -5.67 -13.22 -2.03
N GLY A 63 -6.62 -12.76 -2.85
CA GLY A 63 -7.52 -11.66 -2.51
C GLY A 63 -8.32 -11.92 -1.23
N ILE A 64 -8.88 -13.12 -1.08
CA ILE A 64 -9.62 -13.54 0.12
C ILE A 64 -8.71 -13.52 1.35
N VAL A 65 -7.49 -14.07 1.26
CA VAL A 65 -6.52 -14.06 2.36
C VAL A 65 -6.16 -12.63 2.76
N VAL A 66 -5.93 -11.75 1.81
CA VAL A 66 -5.64 -10.32 2.06
C VAL A 66 -6.80 -9.67 2.80
N LEU A 67 -8.02 -9.79 2.28
CA LEU A 67 -9.21 -9.19 2.89
C LEU A 67 -9.52 -9.77 4.27
N ALA A 68 -9.42 -11.09 4.43
CA ALA A 68 -9.62 -11.75 5.72
C ALA A 68 -8.60 -11.29 6.76
N THR A 69 -7.33 -11.13 6.37
CA THR A 69 -6.28 -10.66 7.27
C THR A 69 -6.52 -9.21 7.69
N PHE A 70 -6.93 -8.33 6.76
CA PHE A 70 -7.35 -6.97 7.10
C PHE A 70 -8.54 -6.97 8.04
N ALA A 71 -9.58 -7.76 7.75
CA ALA A 71 -10.77 -7.84 8.59
C ALA A 71 -10.43 -8.31 10.02
N LEU A 72 -9.55 -9.30 10.17
CA LEU A 72 -9.08 -9.77 11.48
C LEU A 72 -8.31 -8.68 12.24
N CYS A 73 -7.40 -7.98 11.57
CA CYS A 73 -6.61 -6.92 12.20
C CYS A 73 -7.48 -5.72 12.59
N TRP A 74 -8.52 -5.42 11.82
CA TRP A 74 -9.37 -4.25 12.02
C TRP A 74 -10.64 -4.53 12.83
N GLN A 75 -10.95 -5.79 13.11
CA GLN A 75 -12.13 -6.21 13.88
C GLN A 75 -12.37 -5.36 15.15
N PRO A 76 -11.37 -5.07 16.00
CA PRO A 76 -11.60 -4.26 17.20
C PRO A 76 -11.96 -2.80 16.89
N PHE A 77 -11.57 -2.27 15.73
CA PHE A 77 -11.77 -0.87 15.33
C PHE A 77 -13.05 -0.66 14.51
N LEU A 78 -13.63 -1.74 13.97
CA LEU A 78 -14.85 -1.67 13.14
C LEU A 78 -16.13 -1.43 13.95
N ARG A 79 -16.07 -1.46 15.29
CA ARG A 79 -17.23 -1.19 16.13
C ARG A 79 -17.71 0.25 16.02
N ASP A 80 -16.78 1.21 15.93
CA ASP A 80 -17.08 2.62 15.81
C ASP A 80 -16.58 3.16 14.46
N LYS A 81 -17.48 3.74 13.66
CA LYS A 81 -17.17 4.26 12.33
C LYS A 81 -16.10 5.35 12.38
N ASP A 82 -16.15 6.22 13.41
CA ASP A 82 -15.19 7.31 13.57
C ASP A 82 -13.79 6.81 13.86
N VAL A 83 -13.66 5.75 14.65
CA VAL A 83 -12.39 5.09 14.95
C VAL A 83 -11.84 4.41 13.69
N ALA A 84 -12.68 3.73 12.92
CA ALA A 84 -12.28 3.09 11.67
C ALA A 84 -11.76 4.13 10.65
N LEU A 85 -12.43 5.28 10.51
CA LEU A 85 -11.98 6.38 9.66
C LEU A 85 -10.66 6.99 10.12
N GLN A 86 -10.45 7.14 11.43
CA GLN A 86 -9.17 7.60 11.98
C GLN A 86 -8.03 6.61 11.68
N VAL A 87 -8.26 5.30 11.82
CA VAL A 87 -7.27 4.28 11.47
C VAL A 87 -6.95 4.33 9.97
N LEU A 88 -7.98 4.47 9.13
CA LEU A 88 -7.82 4.58 7.68
C LEU A 88 -6.99 5.82 7.29
N SER A 89 -7.30 6.98 7.87
CA SER A 89 -6.57 8.23 7.60
C SER A 89 -5.11 8.19 8.08
N ARG A 90 -4.80 7.40 9.10
CA ARG A 90 -3.42 7.17 9.56
C ARG A 90 -2.67 6.19 8.68
N MET A 91 -3.34 5.17 8.15
CA MET A 91 -2.74 4.19 7.25
C MET A 91 -2.52 4.78 5.85
N PHE A 92 -3.47 5.58 5.36
CA PHE A 92 -3.40 6.30 4.09
C PHE A 92 -3.39 7.80 4.36
N PRO A 93 -2.22 8.42 4.58
CA PRO A 93 -2.12 9.83 4.94
C PRO A 93 -2.39 10.73 3.71
N VAL A 94 -3.62 10.72 3.21
CA VAL A 94 -4.06 11.50 2.05
C VAL A 94 -4.07 13.01 2.34
N GLY A 95 -4.17 13.38 3.62
CA GLY A 95 -4.21 14.78 4.07
C GLY A 95 -2.85 15.41 4.38
N ARG A 96 -1.73 14.70 4.15
CA ARG A 96 -0.41 15.27 4.38
C ARG A 96 -0.06 16.29 3.31
N GLY A 97 0.26 17.49 3.73
CA GLY A 97 0.71 18.57 2.84
C GLY A 97 2.08 18.25 2.20
N LEU A 98 2.30 18.78 1.00
CA LEU A 98 3.57 18.65 0.25
C LEU A 98 4.79 19.19 1.01
N PHE A 99 4.57 20.11 1.96
CA PHE A 99 5.61 20.81 2.73
C PHE A 99 5.65 20.38 4.20
N GLU A 100 5.31 19.13 4.51
CA GLU A 100 5.41 18.63 5.87
C GLU A 100 6.88 18.36 6.22
N ASP A 101 7.38 19.00 7.30
CA ASP A 101 8.81 18.98 7.71
C ASP A 101 9.39 17.59 8.00
N LYS A 102 8.51 16.57 8.09
CA LYS A 102 8.91 15.18 8.39
C LYS A 102 9.02 14.29 7.16
N VAL A 103 8.74 14.82 5.98
CA VAL A 103 8.80 14.07 4.72
C VAL A 103 9.90 14.65 3.85
N ALA A 104 11.01 13.93 3.71
CA ALA A 104 12.06 14.27 2.76
C ALA A 104 11.55 14.02 1.33
N ASN A 105 10.97 15.04 0.72
CA ASN A 105 10.54 15.04 -0.68
C ASN A 105 11.28 16.14 -1.45
N PHE A 106 11.19 16.11 -2.78
CA PHE A 106 11.80 17.08 -3.66
C PHE A 106 11.45 18.53 -3.29
N TRP A 107 10.20 18.78 -2.92
CA TRP A 107 9.69 20.11 -2.54
C TRP A 107 10.31 20.62 -1.24
N CYS A 108 10.49 19.76 -0.26
CA CYS A 108 11.17 20.10 1.00
C CYS A 108 12.66 20.37 0.77
N THR A 109 13.30 19.66 -0.17
CA THR A 109 14.73 19.86 -0.48
C THR A 109 14.98 21.20 -1.18
N ILE A 110 14.07 21.65 -2.02
CA ILE A 110 14.20 22.94 -2.74
C ILE A 110 13.69 24.12 -1.89
N SER A 111 12.83 23.88 -0.93
CA SER A 111 12.23 24.92 -0.07
C SER A 111 13.23 25.88 0.60
N PRO A 112 14.43 25.45 1.06
CA PRO A 112 15.44 26.36 1.60
C PRO A 112 16.02 27.34 0.57
N PHE A 113 16.13 26.91 -0.68
CA PHE A 113 16.73 27.71 -1.77
C PHE A 113 15.71 28.63 -2.44
N ILE A 114 14.52 28.13 -2.64
CA ILE A 114 13.43 28.87 -3.28
C ILE A 114 12.23 28.76 -2.34
N LYS A 115 11.82 29.87 -1.72
CA LYS A 115 10.66 29.93 -0.82
C LYS A 115 9.36 29.75 -1.60
N LEU A 116 9.19 28.57 -2.22
CA LEU A 116 8.03 28.22 -3.07
C LEU A 116 6.70 28.37 -2.34
N LYS A 117 6.70 28.11 -1.03
CA LYS A 117 5.53 28.27 -0.15
C LYS A 117 5.03 29.73 -0.05
N LEU A 118 5.90 30.70 -0.32
CA LEU A 118 5.53 32.14 -0.33
C LEU A 118 5.14 32.63 -1.74
N MET A 119 5.62 31.96 -2.80
CA MET A 119 5.37 32.37 -4.19
C MET A 119 4.14 31.69 -4.78
N PHE A 120 3.83 30.45 -4.40
CA PHE A 120 2.73 29.68 -4.95
C PHE A 120 1.87 29.10 -3.82
N SER A 121 0.54 29.16 -3.99
CA SER A 121 -0.36 28.47 -3.08
C SER A 121 -0.18 26.95 -3.20
N PRO A 122 -0.28 26.17 -2.09
CA PRO A 122 -0.14 24.73 -2.11
C PRO A 122 -1.07 24.03 -3.11
N ASP A 123 -2.26 24.59 -3.34
CA ASP A 123 -3.26 24.08 -4.28
C ASP A 123 -2.81 24.19 -5.75
N LEU A 124 -2.04 25.22 -6.08
CA LEU A 124 -1.50 25.43 -7.43
C LEU A 124 -0.39 24.42 -7.73
N LEU A 125 0.47 24.14 -6.75
CA LEU A 125 1.54 23.13 -6.86
C LEU A 125 0.99 21.71 -6.96
N LEU A 126 -0.09 21.43 -6.23
CA LEU A 126 -0.82 20.16 -6.36
C LEU A 126 -1.42 19.98 -7.76
N LYS A 127 -2.05 21.02 -8.31
CA LYS A 127 -2.60 20.99 -9.68
C LYS A 127 -1.53 20.79 -10.74
N MET A 128 -0.35 21.39 -10.60
CA MET A 128 0.76 21.21 -11.53
C MET A 128 1.34 19.78 -11.50
N TRP A 129 1.19 19.06 -10.40
CA TRP A 129 1.66 17.68 -10.28
C TRP A 129 0.67 16.65 -10.85
N TYR A 130 -0.62 17.01 -10.95
CA TYR A 130 -1.68 16.12 -11.50
C TYR A 130 -1.84 16.23 -13.03
N VAL A 131 -1.09 17.08 -13.71
CA VAL A 131 -0.99 17.18 -15.17
C VAL A 131 0.25 16.48 -15.68
#